data_f5ca1242c3d4f80db67ac00da4df0fdc
#
_entry.id   f5ca1242c3d4f80db67ac00da4df0fdc
#
_cell.length_a   1.000
_cell.length_b   1.000
_cell.length_c   1.000
_cell.angle_alpha   90.00
_cell.angle_beta   90.00
_cell.angle_gamma   90.00
#
_symmetry.space_group_name_H-M   'P 1'
#
loop_
_entity.id
_entity.type
_entity.pdbx_description
1 polymer ?
#
loop_
_entity_poly.entity_id
_entity_poly.type
_entity_poly.pdbx_seq_one_letter_code
_entity_poly.pdbx_strand_id
1 'polypeptide(L)'
;GTLGYLTEVELNHIDEAIEKVVNGEYSLEERMMLEGEFQNGDSNVALNDIVVSRKGALRVIHFRLFVNGELLNSYKADGIILSTPTGSTAYNLSAGGPIVEPTASLIVITPICSHALNTSSIVLSSEDEIMIEIGEGRNGRRSVRGI
;
A
#
# COMPACT_ATOMS: atom_id res chain seq x y z
N GLY A 1 0.25 12.25 14.60
CA GLY A 1 1.34 11.28 14.57
C GLY A 1 2.68 11.98 14.51
N THR A 2 3.70 11.37 15.03
CA THR A 2 5.06 11.94 15.05
C THR A 2 5.85 11.66 13.77
N LEU A 3 5.30 10.86 12.86
CA LEU A 3 5.89 10.55 11.56
C LEU A 3 4.77 10.41 10.52
N GLY A 4 4.88 11.13 9.41
CA GLY A 4 3.95 11.05 8.29
C GLY A 4 4.21 12.15 7.27
N TYR A 5 3.95 11.84 6.00
CA TYR A 5 4.22 12.76 4.89
C TYR A 5 3.08 13.77 4.61
N LEU A 6 2.01 13.75 5.39
CA LEU A 6 0.83 14.62 5.18
C LEU A 6 0.64 15.69 6.28
N THR A 7 1.59 15.82 7.21
CA THR A 7 1.49 16.75 8.34
C THR A 7 2.65 17.74 8.31
N GLU A 8 2.51 18.81 7.53
CA GLU A 8 3.56 19.82 7.36
C GLU A 8 3.33 21.09 8.17
N VAL A 9 2.09 21.34 8.63
CA VAL A 9 1.73 22.58 9.32
C VAL A 9 1.35 22.30 10.75
N GLU A 10 2.03 22.95 11.69
CA GLU A 10 1.68 22.96 13.11
C GLU A 10 0.51 23.92 13.38
N LEU A 11 -0.27 23.67 14.45
CA LEU A 11 -1.48 24.44 14.78
C LEU A 11 -1.23 25.94 14.95
N ASN A 12 -0.08 26.32 15.46
CA ASN A 12 0.34 27.72 15.66
C ASN A 12 0.75 28.44 14.36
N HIS A 13 0.89 27.74 13.24
CA HIS A 13 1.27 28.28 11.93
C HIS A 13 0.13 28.21 10.90
N ILE A 14 -1.09 27.88 11.33
CA ILE A 14 -2.23 27.72 10.40
C ILE A 14 -2.53 29.02 9.65
N ASP A 15 -2.57 30.17 10.35
CA ASP A 15 -2.90 31.46 9.73
C ASP A 15 -1.88 31.84 8.67
N GLU A 16 -0.58 31.65 8.95
CA GLU A 16 0.50 31.87 7.99
C GLU A 16 0.41 30.94 6.77
N ALA A 17 0.10 29.67 7.02
CA ALA A 17 -0.07 28.69 5.95
C ALA A 17 -1.25 29.04 5.03
N ILE A 18 -2.38 29.47 5.59
CA ILE A 18 -3.56 29.92 4.81
C ILE A 18 -3.18 31.15 3.98
N GLU A 19 -2.49 32.11 4.55
CA GLU A 19 -2.05 33.31 3.83
C GLU A 19 -1.16 32.97 2.64
N LYS A 20 -0.18 32.08 2.82
CA LYS A 20 0.68 31.56 1.73
C LYS A 20 -0.13 30.89 0.62
N VAL A 21 -1.09 30.02 0.97
CA VAL A 21 -1.95 29.35 -0.02
C VAL A 21 -2.78 30.37 -0.81
N VAL A 22 -3.38 31.37 -0.14
CA VAL A 22 -4.17 32.42 -0.80
C VAL A 22 -3.31 33.26 -1.75
N ASN A 23 -2.06 33.50 -1.38
CA ASN A 23 -1.12 34.28 -2.19
C ASN A 23 -0.45 33.46 -3.31
N GLY A 24 -0.74 32.16 -3.43
CA GLY A 24 -0.12 31.30 -4.42
C GLY A 24 1.32 30.87 -4.08
N GLU A 25 1.74 31.04 -2.83
CA GLU A 25 3.08 30.69 -2.34
C GLU A 25 3.15 29.22 -1.89
N TYR A 26 2.93 28.29 -2.82
CA TYR A 26 3.01 26.85 -2.59
C TYR A 26 3.57 26.12 -3.82
N SER A 27 4.04 24.90 -3.61
CA SER A 27 4.39 23.97 -4.68
C SER A 27 3.39 22.83 -4.73
N LEU A 28 3.15 22.30 -5.94
CA LEU A 28 2.36 21.08 -6.12
C LEU A 28 3.31 19.87 -6.16
N GLU A 29 2.91 18.80 -5.48
CA GLU A 29 3.62 17.55 -5.49
C GLU A 29 2.69 16.44 -5.98
N GLU A 30 3.13 15.68 -7.00
CA GLU A 30 2.38 14.54 -7.50
C GLU A 30 2.63 13.33 -6.61
N ARG A 31 1.57 12.64 -6.26
CA ARG A 31 1.59 11.41 -5.45
C ARG A 31 0.85 10.31 -6.18
N MET A 32 1.53 9.21 -6.42
CA MET A 32 0.85 8.04 -6.97
C MET A 32 -0.18 7.48 -5.99
N MET A 33 -1.21 6.87 -6.53
CA MET A 33 -2.24 6.13 -5.79
C MET A 33 -2.26 4.68 -6.25
N LEU A 34 -2.97 3.83 -5.52
CA LEU A 34 -3.26 2.45 -5.92
C LEU A 34 -4.71 2.32 -6.32
N GLU A 35 -4.98 1.66 -7.42
CA GLU A 35 -6.31 1.18 -7.77
C GLU A 35 -6.39 -0.33 -7.54
N GLY A 36 -7.35 -0.77 -6.74
CA GLY A 36 -7.62 -2.17 -6.48
C GLY A 36 -8.95 -2.60 -7.08
N GLU A 37 -8.93 -3.65 -7.89
CA GLU A 37 -10.11 -4.25 -8.49
C GLU A 37 -10.47 -5.56 -7.80
N PHE A 38 -11.76 -5.74 -7.51
CA PHE A 38 -12.31 -6.97 -6.94
C PHE A 38 -12.92 -7.84 -8.05
N GLN A 39 -13.08 -9.13 -7.73
CA GLN A 39 -13.63 -10.13 -8.67
C GLN A 39 -15.03 -9.80 -9.21
N ASN A 40 -15.83 -9.03 -8.48
CA ASN A 40 -17.16 -8.58 -8.88
C ASN A 40 -17.15 -7.36 -9.82
N GLY A 41 -15.95 -6.86 -10.18
CA GLY A 41 -15.76 -5.68 -11.02
C GLY A 41 -15.80 -4.34 -10.27
N ASP A 42 -16.01 -4.35 -8.95
CA ASP A 42 -15.87 -3.13 -8.15
C ASP A 42 -14.41 -2.72 -8.06
N SER A 43 -14.13 -1.42 -8.12
CA SER A 43 -12.79 -0.87 -7.89
C SER A 43 -12.80 0.18 -6.78
N ASN A 44 -11.65 0.33 -6.13
CA ASN A 44 -11.41 1.37 -5.13
C ASN A 44 -10.01 1.94 -5.31
N VAL A 45 -9.85 3.21 -4.95
CA VAL A 45 -8.58 3.93 -5.00
C VAL A 45 -8.08 4.22 -3.59
N ALA A 46 -6.79 4.05 -3.36
CA ALA A 46 -6.13 4.29 -2.08
C ALA A 46 -4.91 5.20 -2.24
N LEU A 47 -4.84 6.24 -1.40
CA LEU A 47 -3.66 7.11 -1.29
C LEU A 47 -2.53 6.43 -0.52
N ASN A 48 -2.85 5.67 0.54
CA ASN A 48 -1.86 5.04 1.39
C ASN A 48 -1.62 3.58 1.03
N ASP A 49 -2.61 2.72 1.24
CA ASP A 49 -2.44 1.28 1.09
C ASP A 49 -3.76 0.56 0.80
N ILE A 50 -3.63 -0.62 0.20
CA ILE A 50 -4.69 -1.62 0.05
C ILE A 50 -4.29 -2.82 0.88
N VAL A 51 -5.15 -3.21 1.82
CA VAL A 51 -4.90 -4.33 2.71
C VAL A 51 -5.79 -5.52 2.37
N VAL A 52 -5.18 -6.65 2.10
CA VAL A 52 -5.87 -7.92 1.93
C VAL A 52 -5.60 -8.77 3.18
N SER A 53 -6.60 -8.91 4.03
CA SER A 53 -6.47 -9.61 5.30
C SER A 53 -7.60 -10.60 5.53
N ARG A 54 -7.43 -11.47 6.51
CA ARG A 54 -8.46 -12.42 6.95
C ARG A 54 -9.67 -11.72 7.56
N LYS A 55 -10.85 -12.31 7.34
CA LYS A 55 -12.07 -11.94 8.05
C LYS A 55 -12.41 -13.07 9.02
N GLY A 56 -12.35 -12.81 10.35
CA GLY A 56 -12.76 -13.77 11.37
C GLY A 56 -11.62 -14.60 11.98
N ALA A 57 -11.92 -15.83 12.45
CA ALA A 57 -11.08 -16.65 13.33
C ALA A 57 -9.65 -16.94 12.82
N LEU A 58 -8.78 -17.31 13.76
CA LEU A 58 -7.35 -17.64 13.66
C LEU A 58 -7.00 -18.72 12.62
N ARG A 59 -7.12 -18.42 11.35
CA ARG A 59 -6.61 -19.28 10.26
C ARG A 59 -5.58 -18.52 9.47
N VAL A 60 -4.39 -19.11 9.35
CA VAL A 60 -3.34 -18.63 8.43
C VAL A 60 -3.90 -18.67 7.02
N ILE A 61 -3.77 -17.57 6.30
CA ILE A 61 -4.18 -17.48 4.90
C ILE A 61 -2.96 -17.78 4.01
N HIS A 62 -3.21 -18.52 2.94
CA HIS A 62 -2.25 -18.72 1.87
C HIS A 62 -2.53 -17.66 0.79
N PHE A 63 -1.56 -16.81 0.54
CA PHE A 63 -1.58 -15.83 -0.54
C PHE A 63 -0.62 -16.27 -1.63
N ARG A 64 -1.06 -16.21 -2.88
CA ARG A 64 -0.18 -16.30 -4.04
C ARG A 64 -0.12 -14.94 -4.71
N LEU A 65 1.09 -14.41 -4.84
CA LEU A 65 1.39 -13.12 -5.41
C LEU A 65 1.88 -13.30 -6.84
N PHE A 66 1.16 -12.72 -7.78
CA PHE A 66 1.56 -12.69 -9.20
C PHE A 66 1.88 -11.26 -9.59
N VAL A 67 2.88 -11.10 -10.44
CA VAL A 67 3.27 -9.83 -11.04
C VAL A 67 3.30 -10.01 -12.55
N ASN A 68 2.56 -9.17 -13.26
CA ASN A 68 2.41 -9.24 -14.72
C ASN A 68 2.04 -10.65 -15.23
N GLY A 69 1.20 -11.35 -14.47
CA GLY A 69 0.72 -12.69 -14.79
C GLY A 69 1.62 -13.84 -14.34
N GLU A 70 2.84 -13.59 -13.85
CA GLU A 70 3.78 -14.60 -13.38
C GLU A 70 3.78 -14.71 -11.86
N LEU A 71 3.83 -15.95 -11.34
CA LEU A 71 3.90 -16.21 -9.90
C LEU A 71 5.26 -15.74 -9.34
N LEU A 72 5.24 -14.69 -8.52
CA LEU A 72 6.42 -14.16 -7.88
C LEU A 72 6.71 -14.86 -6.53
N ASN A 73 5.70 -15.01 -5.68
CA ASN A 73 5.88 -15.56 -4.34
C ASN A 73 4.57 -16.14 -3.77
N SER A 74 4.72 -16.92 -2.70
CA SER A 74 3.60 -17.45 -1.91
C SER A 74 3.86 -17.20 -0.43
N TYR A 75 2.85 -16.66 0.26
CA TYR A 75 2.93 -16.31 1.68
C TYR A 75 1.93 -17.12 2.50
N LYS A 76 2.35 -17.46 3.73
CA LYS A 76 1.46 -17.85 4.82
C LYS A 76 1.48 -16.72 5.83
N ALA A 77 0.42 -15.92 5.88
CA ALA A 77 0.37 -14.69 6.68
C ALA A 77 -1.05 -14.37 7.14
N ASP A 78 -1.18 -13.40 8.03
CA ASP A 78 -2.46 -12.85 8.45
C ASP A 78 -3.06 -11.89 7.42
N GLY A 79 -2.21 -11.34 6.57
CA GLY A 79 -2.57 -10.43 5.49
C GLY A 79 -1.37 -10.01 4.65
N ILE A 80 -1.66 -9.21 3.63
CA ILE A 80 -0.68 -8.53 2.78
C ILE A 80 -1.10 -7.08 2.63
N ILE A 81 -0.15 -6.17 2.76
CA ILE A 81 -0.29 -4.74 2.51
C ILE A 81 0.37 -4.43 1.18
N LEU A 82 -0.35 -3.74 0.29
CA LEU A 82 0.20 -3.08 -0.89
C LEU A 82 0.18 -1.58 -0.59
N SER A 83 1.35 -0.97 -0.48
CA SER A 83 1.50 0.42 -0.06
C SER A 83 2.07 1.28 -1.17
N THR A 84 1.53 2.51 -1.28
CA THR A 84 2.18 3.59 -2.02
C THR A 84 3.39 4.11 -1.24
N PRO A 85 4.26 4.92 -1.85
CA PRO A 85 5.31 5.64 -1.13
C PRO A 85 4.76 6.53 -0.01
N THR A 86 3.65 7.22 -0.26
CA THR A 86 2.94 8.03 0.77
C THR A 86 2.50 7.16 1.95
N GLY A 87 1.94 5.98 1.68
CA GLY A 87 1.49 5.01 2.68
C GLY A 87 2.62 4.27 3.40
N SER A 88 3.86 4.39 2.92
CA SER A 88 5.00 3.67 3.51
C SER A 88 5.21 3.97 4.99
N THR A 89 4.82 5.16 5.46
CA THR A 89 4.87 5.59 6.86
C THR A 89 3.59 5.29 7.66
N ALA A 90 2.56 4.70 7.02
CA ALA A 90 1.29 4.31 7.65
C ALA A 90 1.31 2.84 8.13
N TYR A 91 0.36 2.03 7.69
CA TYR A 91 0.27 0.62 8.14
C TYR A 91 1.45 -0.23 7.69
N ASN A 92 2.00 0.07 6.51
CA ASN A 92 3.22 -0.57 6.02
C ASN A 92 4.36 -0.50 7.06
N LEU A 93 4.62 0.67 7.64
CA LEU A 93 5.67 0.84 8.66
C LEU A 93 5.39 0.00 9.90
N SER A 94 4.14 -0.03 10.37
CA SER A 94 3.72 -0.85 11.52
C SER A 94 3.88 -2.35 11.29
N ALA A 95 3.79 -2.79 10.04
CA ALA A 95 4.03 -4.18 9.63
C ALA A 95 5.51 -4.51 9.39
N GLY A 96 6.43 -3.56 9.59
CA GLY A 96 7.88 -3.72 9.39
C GLY A 96 8.34 -3.46 7.96
N GLY A 97 7.51 -2.82 7.14
CA GLY A 97 7.88 -2.39 5.79
C GLY A 97 8.82 -1.18 5.79
N PRO A 98 9.53 -0.92 4.69
CA PRO A 98 10.46 0.20 4.56
C PRO A 98 9.73 1.54 4.47
N ILE A 99 10.40 2.61 4.87
CA ILE A 99 10.04 3.98 4.54
C ILE A 99 10.56 4.28 3.13
N VAL A 100 9.72 4.89 2.31
CA VAL A 100 10.00 5.21 0.91
C VAL A 100 9.80 6.70 0.70
N GLU A 101 10.62 7.28 -0.17
CA GLU A 101 10.49 8.67 -0.60
C GLU A 101 9.11 8.86 -1.25
N PRO A 102 8.32 9.88 -0.80
CA PRO A 102 6.90 9.98 -1.14
C PRO A 102 6.58 10.25 -2.61
N THR A 103 7.50 10.84 -3.38
CA THR A 103 7.34 11.13 -4.82
C THR A 103 7.82 9.98 -5.71
N ALA A 104 8.34 8.89 -5.13
CA ALA A 104 8.76 7.73 -5.90
C ALA A 104 7.57 7.05 -6.60
N SER A 105 7.84 6.41 -7.75
CA SER A 105 6.86 5.65 -8.53
C SER A 105 7.08 4.14 -8.33
N LEU A 106 6.63 3.61 -7.19
CA LEU A 106 6.80 2.21 -6.84
C LEU A 106 5.69 1.71 -5.89
N ILE A 107 5.56 0.40 -5.79
CA ILE A 107 4.62 -0.27 -4.89
C ILE A 107 5.41 -1.12 -3.90
N VAL A 108 5.13 -0.98 -2.61
CA VAL A 108 5.71 -1.81 -1.55
C VAL A 108 4.71 -2.88 -1.13
N ILE A 109 5.14 -4.13 -1.15
CA ILE A 109 4.33 -5.28 -0.68
C ILE A 109 4.91 -5.77 0.63
N THR A 110 4.14 -5.70 1.70
CA THR A 110 4.56 -6.11 3.04
C THR A 110 3.57 -7.14 3.62
N PRO A 111 4.01 -8.37 3.90
CA PRO A 111 3.17 -9.35 4.57
C PRO A 111 2.98 -9.02 6.05
N ILE A 112 1.77 -9.27 6.58
CA ILE A 112 1.41 -9.06 7.98
C ILE A 112 1.59 -10.37 8.74
N CYS A 113 2.41 -10.39 9.79
CA CYS A 113 2.65 -11.56 10.64
C CYS A 113 2.93 -12.84 9.82
N SER A 114 3.88 -12.74 8.88
CA SER A 114 4.29 -13.91 8.09
C SER A 114 4.84 -15.02 8.98
N HIS A 115 4.46 -16.27 8.69
CA HIS A 115 4.98 -17.46 9.37
C HIS A 115 6.34 -17.95 8.84
N ALA A 116 6.90 -17.29 7.83
CA ALA A 116 8.21 -17.60 7.31
C ALA A 116 9.30 -16.75 8.00
N LEU A 117 10.41 -17.39 8.38
CA LEU A 117 11.49 -16.78 9.16
C LEU A 117 12.23 -15.61 8.46
N ASN A 118 12.14 -15.50 7.13
CA ASN A 118 12.86 -14.50 6.34
C ASN A 118 11.94 -13.87 5.29
N THR A 119 10.82 -13.28 5.74
CA THR A 119 9.90 -12.62 4.81
C THR A 119 10.18 -11.13 4.81
N SER A 120 10.84 -10.66 3.77
CA SER A 120 11.09 -9.23 3.52
C SER A 120 9.96 -8.63 2.69
N SER A 121 9.79 -7.33 2.80
CA SER A 121 8.97 -6.57 1.86
C SER A 121 9.55 -6.65 0.45
N ILE A 122 8.69 -6.64 -0.55
CA ILE A 122 9.05 -6.61 -1.98
C ILE A 122 8.70 -5.22 -2.51
N VAL A 123 9.61 -4.64 -3.29
CA VAL A 123 9.41 -3.37 -3.97
C VAL A 123 9.29 -3.62 -5.47
N LEU A 124 8.22 -3.12 -6.08
CA LEU A 124 7.88 -3.28 -7.49
C LEU A 124 7.72 -1.91 -8.16
N SER A 125 7.74 -1.88 -9.47
CA SER A 125 7.39 -0.67 -10.25
C SER A 125 5.92 -0.31 -10.07
N SER A 126 5.59 0.99 -10.16
CA SER A 126 4.21 1.46 -10.26
C SER A 126 3.48 0.94 -11.51
N GLU A 127 4.23 0.59 -12.56
CA GLU A 127 3.71 0.05 -13.82
C GLU A 127 3.33 -1.45 -13.74
N ASP A 128 3.73 -2.13 -12.64
CA ASP A 128 3.45 -3.55 -12.50
C ASP A 128 1.99 -3.81 -12.13
N GLU A 129 1.38 -4.78 -12.80
CA GLU A 129 0.07 -5.32 -12.42
C GLU A 129 0.26 -6.42 -11.38
N ILE A 130 -0.30 -6.20 -10.19
CA ILE A 130 -0.19 -7.12 -9.07
C ILE A 130 -1.51 -7.84 -8.89
N MET A 131 -1.48 -9.17 -8.91
CA MET A 131 -2.63 -9.99 -8.61
C MET A 131 -2.38 -10.84 -7.36
N ILE A 132 -3.32 -10.79 -6.43
CA ILE A 132 -3.30 -11.61 -5.21
C ILE A 132 -4.41 -12.66 -5.29
N GLU A 133 -4.03 -13.92 -5.20
CA GLU A 133 -4.95 -15.02 -5.00
C GLU A 133 -4.96 -15.46 -3.53
N ILE A 134 -6.17 -15.67 -2.98
CA ILE A 134 -6.37 -16.07 -1.59
C ILE A 134 -6.85 -17.53 -1.57
N GLY A 135 -6.17 -18.38 -0.79
CA GLY A 135 -6.53 -19.78 -0.62
C GLY A 135 -6.18 -20.68 -1.81
N GLU A 136 -6.75 -21.88 -1.84
CA GLU A 136 -6.57 -22.85 -2.91
C GLU A 136 -7.69 -22.68 -3.95
N GLY A 137 -7.53 -21.75 -4.90
CA GLY A 137 -8.48 -21.66 -6.01
C GLY A 137 -8.69 -20.25 -6.59
N ARG A 138 -9.35 -20.20 -7.76
CA ARG A 138 -9.58 -18.99 -8.53
C ARG A 138 -10.58 -17.98 -7.90
N ASN A 139 -11.27 -18.37 -6.84
CA ASN A 139 -12.38 -17.58 -6.26
C ASN A 139 -11.93 -16.44 -5.32
N GLY A 140 -10.66 -16.19 -5.16
CA GLY A 140 -10.11 -15.16 -4.27
C GLY A 140 -9.15 -14.19 -4.93
N ARG A 141 -9.27 -13.93 -6.24
CA ARG A 141 -8.35 -13.02 -6.95
C ARG A 141 -8.66 -11.56 -6.67
N ARG A 142 -7.61 -10.77 -6.53
CA ARG A 142 -7.63 -9.31 -6.40
C ARG A 142 -6.51 -8.75 -7.26
N SER A 143 -6.80 -7.75 -8.08
CA SER A 143 -5.81 -7.03 -8.89
C SER A 143 -5.56 -5.65 -8.29
N VAL A 144 -4.31 -5.22 -8.32
CA VAL A 144 -3.89 -3.89 -7.84
C VAL A 144 -2.84 -3.33 -8.79
N ARG A 145 -2.96 -2.05 -9.12
CA ARG A 145 -1.98 -1.31 -9.93
C ARG A 145 -1.75 0.10 -9.39
N GLY A 146 -0.63 0.71 -9.75
CA GLY A 146 -0.37 2.14 -9.56
C GLY A 146 -1.19 3.00 -10.54
N ILE A 147 -1.63 4.17 -10.10
CA ILE A 147 -2.26 5.23 -10.91
C ILE A 147 -1.74 6.60 -10.50
#